data_35eac3011ab2cc852598fac9d50540d6
#
_entry.id   35eac3011ab2cc852598fac9d50540d6
#
_cell.length_a   1.000
_cell.length_b   1.000
_cell.length_c   1.000
_cell.angle_alpha   90.00
_cell.angle_beta   90.00
_cell.angle_gamma   90.00
#
_symmetry.space_group_name_H-M   'P 1'
#
loop_
_entity.id
_entity.type
_entity.pdbx_description
1 polymer ?
#
loop_
_entity_poly.entity_id
_entity_poly.type
_entity_poly.pdbx_seq_one_letter_code
_entity_poly.pdbx_strand_id
1 'polypeptide(L)'
;MKRVVLTRQTKDSNALASLLREQGVETLQFPLMAIEPLPVDSPERLPAEHGLTVLVFTSSNAVQYGLHAIRDLASNDSCTVIAVGKRTLEALQSESIDAIAPEREDSEGILELPIFQDAMIDRVIVVKGEGGRDLLQRALIGRGVTVIDLNCYRRYWPAVDVDKLDQFLEDGAPLIHVASGEAVVRLTDLVSTAVQRQSSLVVPSGRVAHQARALGWHRVEEAEGAGDAAFIEVFSRCE
;
A
#
# COMPACT_ATOMS: atom_id res chain seq x y z
N MET A 1 8.96 -25.50 17.05
CA MET A 1 8.15 -24.28 17.28
C MET A 1 7.87 -23.66 15.92
N LYS A 2 6.63 -23.23 15.64
CA LYS A 2 6.34 -22.59 14.34
C LYS A 2 7.03 -21.24 14.25
N ARG A 3 7.49 -20.87 13.06
CA ARG A 3 8.24 -19.66 12.79
C ARG A 3 7.62 -18.91 11.61
N VAL A 4 7.49 -17.59 11.74
CA VAL A 4 6.92 -16.74 10.70
C VAL A 4 7.80 -15.52 10.47
N VAL A 5 8.13 -15.25 9.21
CA VAL A 5 8.78 -14.01 8.77
C VAL A 5 7.72 -13.08 8.18
N LEU A 6 7.64 -11.86 8.70
CA LEU A 6 6.71 -10.83 8.24
C LEU A 6 7.47 -9.76 7.46
N THR A 7 7.21 -9.64 6.15
CA THR A 7 7.98 -8.76 5.26
C THR A 7 7.32 -7.41 4.97
N ARG A 8 6.13 -7.16 5.51
CA ARG A 8 5.47 -5.84 5.44
C ARG A 8 6.17 -4.85 6.35
N GLN A 9 5.85 -3.57 6.18
CA GLN A 9 6.33 -2.53 7.10
C GLN A 9 6.02 -2.90 8.56
N THR A 10 6.92 -2.57 9.48
CA THR A 10 6.79 -2.92 10.90
C THR A 10 5.45 -2.47 11.49
N LYS A 11 5.02 -1.24 11.19
CA LYS A 11 3.72 -0.70 11.65
C LYS A 11 2.53 -1.55 11.19
N ASP A 12 2.59 -2.06 9.95
CA ASP A 12 1.52 -2.87 9.35
C ASP A 12 1.57 -4.34 9.77
N SER A 13 2.67 -4.77 10.39
CA SER A 13 2.89 -6.16 10.85
C SER A 13 2.76 -6.32 12.36
N ASN A 14 2.70 -5.23 13.13
CA ASN A 14 2.73 -5.29 14.59
C ASN A 14 1.55 -6.08 15.19
N ALA A 15 0.33 -5.83 14.69
CA ALA A 15 -0.86 -6.53 15.17
C ALA A 15 -0.76 -8.03 14.89
N LEU A 16 -0.39 -8.42 13.67
CA LEU A 16 -0.20 -9.82 13.30
C LEU A 16 0.93 -10.47 14.10
N ALA A 17 2.05 -9.79 14.27
CA ALA A 17 3.18 -10.30 15.06
C ALA A 17 2.79 -10.56 16.52
N SER A 18 1.98 -9.68 17.12
CA SER A 18 1.49 -9.86 18.49
C SER A 18 0.54 -11.05 18.59
N LEU A 19 -0.41 -11.16 17.68
CA LEU A 19 -1.35 -12.28 17.65
C LEU A 19 -0.65 -13.64 17.48
N LEU A 20 0.34 -13.73 16.60
CA LEU A 20 1.11 -14.94 16.39
C LEU A 20 1.94 -15.32 17.62
N ARG A 21 2.55 -14.34 18.31
CA ARG A 21 3.31 -14.58 19.55
C ARG A 21 2.42 -15.09 20.67
N GLU A 22 1.20 -14.57 20.80
CA GLU A 22 0.22 -15.06 21.78
C GLU A 22 -0.14 -16.55 21.56
N GLN A 23 -0.02 -17.01 20.30
CA GLN A 23 -0.20 -18.42 19.92
C GLN A 23 1.09 -19.26 20.04
N GLY A 24 2.17 -18.71 20.61
CA GLY A 24 3.45 -19.41 20.78
C GLY A 24 4.28 -19.50 19.49
N VAL A 25 3.98 -18.69 18.48
CA VAL A 25 4.72 -18.64 17.22
C VAL A 25 5.87 -17.65 17.32
N GLU A 26 7.06 -18.07 16.95
CA GLU A 26 8.22 -17.18 16.85
C GLU A 26 8.11 -16.32 15.58
N THR A 27 8.24 -15.01 15.72
CA THR A 27 8.08 -14.08 14.61
C THR A 27 9.30 -13.22 14.38
N LEU A 28 9.75 -13.11 13.13
CA LEU A 28 10.74 -12.13 12.68
C LEU A 28 10.06 -11.05 11.82
N GLN A 29 10.14 -9.81 12.23
CA GLN A 29 9.79 -8.67 11.37
C GLN A 29 11.01 -8.33 10.49
N PHE A 30 10.84 -8.50 9.18
CA PHE A 30 11.87 -8.31 8.17
C PHE A 30 11.31 -7.44 7.02
N PRO A 31 11.11 -6.15 7.25
CA PRO A 31 10.43 -5.28 6.29
C PRO A 31 11.26 -5.10 5.02
N LEU A 32 10.76 -5.62 3.91
CA LEU A 32 11.40 -5.50 2.60
C LEU A 32 11.17 -4.15 1.94
N MET A 33 10.13 -3.43 2.32
CA MET A 33 9.79 -2.10 1.80
C MET A 33 9.48 -1.16 2.95
N ALA A 34 9.98 0.06 2.84
CA ALA A 34 9.68 1.13 3.77
C ALA A 34 9.13 2.37 3.04
N ILE A 35 8.52 3.25 3.81
CA ILE A 35 8.00 4.53 3.34
C ILE A 35 8.76 5.64 4.04
N GLU A 36 9.18 6.62 3.25
CA GLU A 36 9.82 7.83 3.72
C GLU A 36 8.94 9.04 3.35
N PRO A 37 8.62 9.92 4.31
CA PRO A 37 7.93 11.16 4.01
C PRO A 37 8.76 12.05 3.11
N LEU A 38 8.11 12.73 2.17
CA LEU A 38 8.74 13.77 1.37
C LEU A 38 8.31 15.14 1.87
N PRO A 39 9.17 16.16 1.79
CA PRO A 39 8.76 17.54 2.02
C PRO A 39 7.63 17.89 1.04
N VAL A 40 6.57 18.47 1.56
CA VAL A 40 5.42 18.88 0.77
C VAL A 40 5.28 20.39 0.91
N ASP A 41 5.45 21.10 -0.20
CA ASP A 41 5.09 22.51 -0.26
C ASP A 41 3.56 22.64 -0.36
N SER A 42 2.98 23.49 0.48
CA SER A 42 1.52 23.71 0.44
C SER A 42 1.11 24.26 -0.93
N PRO A 43 0.17 23.60 -1.64
CA PRO A 43 -0.33 24.08 -2.91
C PRO A 43 -1.25 25.31 -2.77
N GLU A 44 -1.46 25.84 -1.57
CA GLU A 44 -2.29 27.03 -1.30
C GLU A 44 -1.82 28.29 -2.03
N ARG A 45 -0.58 28.30 -2.52
CA ARG A 45 -0.04 29.42 -3.32
C ARG A 45 -0.53 29.45 -4.77
N LEU A 46 -1.30 28.43 -5.18
CA LEU A 46 -1.88 28.44 -6.52
C LEU A 46 -3.19 29.18 -6.47
N PRO A 47 -3.38 30.26 -7.29
CA PRO A 47 -4.61 31.03 -7.29
C PRO A 47 -5.79 30.10 -7.55
N ALA A 48 -6.81 30.16 -6.68
CA ALA A 48 -8.11 29.57 -6.94
C ALA A 48 -8.77 30.43 -8.02
N GLU A 49 -8.59 30.10 -9.27
CA GLU A 49 -9.40 30.63 -10.34
C GLU A 49 -10.76 29.93 -10.27
N HIS A 50 -11.78 30.64 -10.02
CA HIS A 50 -13.24 30.47 -10.08
C HIS A 50 -13.85 29.10 -10.43
N GLY A 51 -13.43 27.97 -9.82
CA GLY A 51 -14.01 26.67 -10.09
C GLY A 51 -13.82 25.63 -9.00
N LEU A 52 -14.37 24.46 -9.23
CA LEU A 52 -14.35 23.35 -8.29
C LEU A 52 -12.93 22.75 -8.18
N THR A 53 -12.43 22.68 -6.94
CA THR A 53 -11.21 21.93 -6.62
C THR A 53 -11.57 20.54 -6.12
N VAL A 54 -10.91 19.53 -6.65
CA VAL A 54 -11.05 18.15 -6.19
C VAL A 54 -9.71 17.66 -5.64
N LEU A 55 -9.73 17.08 -4.44
CA LEU A 55 -8.59 16.40 -3.83
C LEU A 55 -8.76 14.88 -3.97
N VAL A 56 -7.77 14.20 -4.51
CA VAL A 56 -7.79 12.73 -4.65
C VAL A 56 -6.67 12.13 -3.82
N PHE A 57 -7.02 11.39 -2.77
CA PHE A 57 -6.07 10.64 -1.96
C PHE A 57 -5.95 9.21 -2.47
N THR A 58 -4.76 8.84 -2.94
CA THR A 58 -4.53 7.54 -3.60
C THR A 58 -4.22 6.38 -2.64
N SER A 59 -4.06 6.64 -1.35
CA SER A 59 -3.79 5.62 -0.32
C SER A 59 -3.92 6.20 1.08
N SER A 60 -4.04 5.33 2.10
CA SER A 60 -3.96 5.74 3.51
C SER A 60 -2.60 6.39 3.88
N ASN A 61 -1.51 6.02 3.19
CA ASN A 61 -0.23 6.70 3.35
C ASN A 61 -0.27 8.14 2.78
N ALA A 62 -1.01 8.36 1.68
CA ALA A 62 -1.20 9.71 1.16
C ALA A 62 -1.95 10.60 2.18
N VAL A 63 -2.92 10.05 2.91
CA VAL A 63 -3.57 10.75 4.02
C VAL A 63 -2.56 11.03 5.13
N GLN A 64 -1.86 10.01 5.61
CA GLN A 64 -0.89 10.13 6.71
C GLN A 64 0.19 11.18 6.45
N TYR A 65 0.73 11.24 5.24
CA TYR A 65 1.89 12.08 4.90
C TYR A 65 1.55 13.36 4.14
N GLY A 66 0.36 13.47 3.55
CA GLY A 66 -0.01 14.61 2.70
C GLY A 66 -1.10 15.50 3.25
N LEU A 67 -2.00 14.98 4.09
CA LEU A 67 -3.16 15.75 4.55
C LEU A 67 -2.77 17.04 5.29
N HIS A 68 -1.71 17.02 6.09
CA HIS A 68 -1.26 18.18 6.85
C HIS A 68 -0.94 19.40 5.99
N ALA A 69 -0.47 19.18 4.74
CA ALA A 69 -0.11 20.27 3.83
C ALA A 69 -1.32 20.91 3.12
N ILE A 70 -2.47 20.24 3.12
CA ILE A 70 -3.67 20.67 2.43
C ILE A 70 -4.93 20.56 3.29
N ARG A 71 -4.79 20.47 4.61
CA ARG A 71 -5.90 20.29 5.54
C ARG A 71 -6.95 21.39 5.43
N ASP A 72 -6.53 22.65 5.36
CA ASP A 72 -7.44 23.79 5.24
C ASP A 72 -8.26 23.73 3.93
N LEU A 73 -7.62 23.27 2.85
CA LEU A 73 -8.30 23.06 1.58
C LEU A 73 -9.26 21.86 1.65
N ALA A 74 -8.83 20.77 2.27
CA ALA A 74 -9.65 19.55 2.45
C ALA A 74 -10.87 19.76 3.35
N SER A 75 -10.83 20.77 4.23
CA SER A 75 -11.93 21.14 5.14
C SER A 75 -12.82 22.25 4.58
N ASN A 76 -12.59 22.68 3.33
CA ASN A 76 -13.35 23.77 2.72
C ASN A 76 -14.55 23.20 1.96
N ASP A 77 -15.76 23.72 2.18
CA ASP A 77 -17.02 23.31 1.52
C ASP A 77 -16.99 23.44 -0.01
N SER A 78 -16.10 24.27 -0.56
CA SER A 78 -15.90 24.41 -2.02
C SER A 78 -14.94 23.36 -2.60
N CYS A 79 -14.47 22.43 -1.79
CA CYS A 79 -13.55 21.37 -2.19
C CYS A 79 -14.22 19.99 -2.02
N THR A 80 -14.11 19.13 -3.02
CA THR A 80 -14.55 17.74 -2.91
C THR A 80 -13.35 16.84 -2.66
N VAL A 81 -13.43 16.01 -1.62
CA VAL A 81 -12.37 15.05 -1.29
C VAL A 81 -12.79 13.65 -1.74
N ILE A 82 -11.88 12.97 -2.44
CA ILE A 82 -12.06 11.62 -2.96
C ILE A 82 -10.97 10.71 -2.40
N ALA A 83 -11.41 9.59 -1.83
CA ALA A 83 -10.55 8.46 -1.47
C ALA A 83 -10.57 7.43 -2.60
N VAL A 84 -9.42 6.86 -2.98
CA VAL A 84 -9.37 5.82 -4.01
C VAL A 84 -10.11 4.54 -3.59
N GLY A 85 -10.24 4.27 -2.30
CA GLY A 85 -10.89 3.08 -1.77
C GLY A 85 -11.16 3.15 -0.28
N LYS A 86 -11.80 2.12 0.27
CA LYS A 86 -12.32 2.06 1.65
C LYS A 86 -11.29 2.39 2.72
N ARG A 87 -10.09 1.79 2.66
CA ARG A 87 -9.02 2.04 3.64
C ARG A 87 -8.57 3.51 3.66
N THR A 88 -8.57 4.16 2.50
CA THR A 88 -8.24 5.58 2.38
C THR A 88 -9.37 6.45 2.91
N LEU A 89 -10.63 6.04 2.65
CA LEU A 89 -11.82 6.71 3.18
C LEU A 89 -11.83 6.66 4.71
N GLU A 90 -11.62 5.48 5.31
CA GLU A 90 -11.52 5.31 6.77
C GLU A 90 -10.41 6.18 7.38
N ALA A 91 -9.26 6.28 6.70
CA ALA A 91 -8.16 7.13 7.14
C ALA A 91 -8.54 8.62 7.12
N LEU A 92 -9.25 9.11 6.09
CA LEU A 92 -9.76 10.49 6.03
C LEU A 92 -10.82 10.75 7.11
N GLN A 93 -11.75 9.83 7.30
CA GLN A 93 -12.79 9.93 8.34
C GLN A 93 -12.20 9.98 9.75
N SER A 94 -11.13 9.21 10.02
CA SER A 94 -10.42 9.29 11.31
C SER A 94 -9.76 10.65 11.56
N GLU A 95 -9.49 11.41 10.50
CA GLU A 95 -8.99 12.78 10.53
C GLU A 95 -10.12 13.84 10.47
N SER A 96 -11.39 13.41 10.56
CA SER A 96 -12.58 14.27 10.45
C SER A 96 -12.70 14.99 9.10
N ILE A 97 -12.27 14.36 8.03
CA ILE A 97 -12.43 14.82 6.65
C ILE A 97 -13.53 14.01 5.97
N ASP A 98 -14.57 14.70 5.50
CA ASP A 98 -15.60 14.08 4.68
C ASP A 98 -15.07 13.80 3.27
N ALA A 99 -15.27 12.56 2.81
CA ALA A 99 -14.79 12.12 1.51
C ALA A 99 -15.73 11.10 0.88
N ILE A 100 -15.68 10.99 -0.44
CA ILE A 100 -16.38 9.96 -1.21
C ILE A 100 -15.38 8.94 -1.76
N ALA A 101 -15.83 7.73 -2.00
CA ALA A 101 -15.03 6.69 -2.63
C ALA A 101 -15.83 6.01 -3.74
N PRO A 102 -15.18 5.59 -4.85
CA PRO A 102 -15.83 4.83 -5.89
C PRO A 102 -16.11 3.39 -5.43
N GLU A 103 -17.05 2.71 -6.08
CA GLU A 103 -17.27 1.27 -5.85
C GLU A 103 -16.05 0.44 -6.29
N ARG A 104 -15.47 0.80 -7.42
CA ARG A 104 -14.22 0.19 -7.92
C ARG A 104 -13.02 1.00 -7.43
N GLU A 105 -12.22 0.39 -6.56
CA GLU A 105 -11.11 1.04 -5.84
C GLU A 105 -9.86 1.24 -6.72
N ASP A 106 -10.01 1.93 -7.85
CA ASP A 106 -8.94 2.26 -8.78
C ASP A 106 -9.15 3.60 -9.51
N SER A 107 -8.20 3.96 -10.37
CA SER A 107 -8.24 5.21 -11.12
C SER A 107 -9.43 5.31 -12.07
N GLU A 108 -9.84 4.19 -12.64
CA GLU A 108 -10.96 4.11 -13.56
C GLU A 108 -12.28 4.33 -12.80
N GLY A 109 -12.43 3.73 -11.62
CA GLY A 109 -13.60 3.95 -10.75
C GLY A 109 -13.70 5.41 -10.27
N ILE A 110 -12.57 6.08 -9.99
CA ILE A 110 -12.57 7.52 -9.71
C ILE A 110 -13.14 8.31 -10.90
N LEU A 111 -12.68 8.01 -12.12
CA LEU A 111 -13.13 8.71 -13.32
C LEU A 111 -14.62 8.48 -13.66
N GLU A 112 -15.23 7.41 -13.12
CA GLU A 112 -16.64 7.07 -13.27
C GLU A 112 -17.55 7.84 -12.28
N LEU A 113 -16.98 8.48 -11.25
CA LEU A 113 -17.75 9.27 -10.28
C LEU A 113 -18.50 10.42 -10.97
N PRO A 114 -19.75 10.70 -10.57
CA PRO A 114 -20.60 11.74 -11.20
C PRO A 114 -19.93 13.10 -11.27
N ILE A 115 -19.13 13.47 -10.27
CA ILE A 115 -18.40 14.73 -10.23
C ILE A 115 -17.48 14.94 -11.45
N PHE A 116 -16.95 13.88 -12.02
CA PHE A 116 -16.10 13.95 -13.22
C PHE A 116 -16.88 13.88 -14.53
N GLN A 117 -18.20 13.70 -14.47
CA GLN A 117 -19.07 13.66 -15.64
C GLN A 117 -19.80 14.99 -15.87
N ASP A 118 -20.27 15.63 -14.78
CA ASP A 118 -21.23 16.72 -14.84
C ASP A 118 -20.67 18.08 -14.36
N ALA A 119 -19.59 18.08 -13.56
CA ALA A 119 -19.07 19.29 -12.95
C ALA A 119 -17.96 19.94 -13.79
N MET A 120 -17.95 21.29 -13.84
CA MET A 120 -16.80 22.05 -14.31
C MET A 120 -15.71 22.03 -13.23
N ILE A 121 -14.76 21.10 -13.37
CA ILE A 121 -13.61 20.97 -12.48
C ILE A 121 -12.48 21.80 -13.06
N ASP A 122 -12.00 22.78 -12.31
CA ASP A 122 -10.84 23.57 -12.72
C ASP A 122 -9.54 22.84 -12.38
N ARG A 123 -9.53 22.22 -11.20
CA ARG A 123 -8.29 21.70 -10.66
C ARG A 123 -8.51 20.40 -9.88
N VAL A 124 -7.61 19.43 -10.11
CA VAL A 124 -7.49 18.20 -9.31
C VAL A 124 -6.11 18.14 -8.68
N ILE A 125 -6.04 18.00 -7.37
CA ILE A 125 -4.80 17.74 -6.63
C ILE A 125 -4.77 16.25 -6.27
N VAL A 126 -3.83 15.53 -6.82
CA VAL A 126 -3.64 14.09 -6.57
C VAL A 126 -2.58 13.91 -5.48
N VAL A 127 -3.02 13.58 -4.27
CA VAL A 127 -2.15 13.32 -3.11
C VAL A 127 -1.69 11.88 -3.18
N LYS A 128 -0.39 11.66 -3.38
CA LYS A 128 0.14 10.34 -3.73
C LYS A 128 1.58 10.12 -3.26
N GLY A 129 2.03 8.89 -3.35
CA GLY A 129 3.46 8.58 -3.31
C GLY A 129 4.15 8.90 -4.64
N GLU A 130 5.44 9.13 -4.58
CA GLU A 130 6.28 9.31 -5.76
C GLU A 130 6.17 8.11 -6.71
N GLY A 131 6.10 8.35 -8.02
CA GLY A 131 5.90 7.34 -9.05
C GLY A 131 4.46 6.80 -9.10
N GLY A 132 4.30 5.56 -9.55
CA GLY A 132 3.02 4.88 -9.72
C GLY A 132 2.36 5.16 -11.08
N ARG A 133 1.08 4.72 -11.21
CA ARG A 133 0.30 4.91 -12.44
C ARG A 133 -0.11 6.38 -12.58
N ASP A 134 -0.14 6.87 -13.81
CA ASP A 134 -0.53 8.23 -14.18
C ASP A 134 -1.84 8.27 -15.02
N LEU A 135 -2.61 7.17 -15.01
CA LEU A 135 -3.83 7.04 -15.81
C LEU A 135 -4.84 8.11 -15.47
N LEU A 136 -5.08 8.34 -14.17
CA LEU A 136 -6.01 9.38 -13.69
C LEU A 136 -5.58 10.76 -14.18
N GLN A 137 -4.31 11.10 -13.99
CA GLN A 137 -3.75 12.40 -14.41
C GLN A 137 -3.87 12.60 -15.92
N ARG A 138 -3.46 11.62 -16.71
CA ARG A 138 -3.57 11.70 -18.18
C ARG A 138 -5.01 11.86 -18.67
N ALA A 139 -5.95 11.11 -18.07
CA ALA A 139 -7.35 11.20 -18.43
C ALA A 139 -7.95 12.58 -18.12
N LEU A 140 -7.61 13.16 -16.98
CA LEU A 140 -8.10 14.49 -16.56
C LEU A 140 -7.46 15.62 -17.38
N ILE A 141 -6.15 15.56 -17.64
CA ILE A 141 -5.44 16.52 -18.51
C ILE A 141 -6.04 16.48 -19.91
N GLY A 142 -6.34 15.27 -20.43
CA GLY A 142 -7.01 15.10 -21.72
C GLY A 142 -8.43 15.73 -21.81
N ARG A 143 -9.06 16.00 -20.66
CA ARG A 143 -10.35 16.72 -20.53
C ARG A 143 -10.18 18.23 -20.25
N GLY A 144 -8.95 18.74 -20.24
CA GLY A 144 -8.64 20.16 -20.00
C GLY A 144 -8.57 20.54 -18.52
N VAL A 145 -8.59 19.58 -17.60
CA VAL A 145 -8.49 19.82 -16.16
C VAL A 145 -7.04 20.07 -15.77
N THR A 146 -6.79 21.08 -14.93
CA THR A 146 -5.47 21.30 -14.32
C THR A 146 -5.21 20.22 -13.27
N VAL A 147 -4.16 19.43 -13.44
CA VAL A 147 -3.79 18.36 -12.50
C VAL A 147 -2.47 18.66 -11.82
N ILE A 148 -2.44 18.55 -10.49
CA ILE A 148 -1.26 18.78 -9.65
C ILE A 148 -0.99 17.51 -8.85
N ASP A 149 0.18 16.92 -9.01
CA ASP A 149 0.64 15.81 -8.18
C ASP A 149 1.29 16.33 -6.90
N LEU A 150 0.72 15.97 -5.74
CA LEU A 150 1.28 16.21 -4.43
C LEU A 150 1.97 14.93 -3.95
N ASN A 151 3.26 14.79 -4.29
CA ASN A 151 4.06 13.65 -3.88
C ASN A 151 4.48 13.83 -2.42
N CYS A 152 3.83 13.13 -1.49
CA CYS A 152 4.03 13.31 -0.05
C CYS A 152 4.83 12.19 0.61
N TYR A 153 5.14 11.12 -0.11
CA TYR A 153 6.01 10.05 0.37
C TYR A 153 6.66 9.32 -0.81
N ARG A 154 7.74 8.60 -0.50
CA ARG A 154 8.30 7.61 -1.43
C ARG A 154 8.43 6.24 -0.80
N ARG A 155 8.39 5.21 -1.63
CA ARG A 155 8.71 3.84 -1.26
C ARG A 155 10.17 3.59 -1.54
N TYR A 156 10.84 2.90 -0.63
CA TYR A 156 12.23 2.50 -0.84
C TYR A 156 12.49 1.11 -0.25
N TRP A 157 13.57 0.49 -0.69
CA TRP A 157 14.04 -0.77 -0.18
C TRP A 157 15.06 -0.48 0.93
N PRO A 158 14.72 -0.67 2.21
CA PRO A 158 15.66 -0.43 3.29
C PRO A 158 16.81 -1.44 3.24
N ALA A 159 17.94 -1.05 3.82
CA ALA A 159 18.97 -2.01 4.16
C ALA A 159 18.41 -2.98 5.20
N VAL A 160 18.60 -4.28 4.98
CA VAL A 160 18.09 -5.34 5.85
C VAL A 160 19.25 -6.21 6.34
N ASP A 161 19.11 -6.73 7.54
CA ASP A 161 20.09 -7.62 8.16
C ASP A 161 19.80 -9.06 7.67
N VAL A 162 20.50 -9.45 6.59
CA VAL A 162 20.34 -10.77 5.98
C VAL A 162 20.86 -11.88 6.91
N ASP A 163 21.93 -11.61 7.69
CA ASP A 163 22.47 -12.60 8.64
C ASP A 163 21.43 -12.95 9.71
N LYS A 164 20.68 -11.96 10.16
CA LYS A 164 19.56 -12.19 11.10
C LYS A 164 18.43 -13.01 10.48
N LEU A 165 18.14 -12.78 9.18
CA LEU A 165 17.17 -13.59 8.46
C LEU A 165 17.68 -15.03 8.33
N ASP A 166 18.92 -15.24 7.90
CA ASP A 166 19.51 -16.56 7.72
C ASP A 166 19.52 -17.36 9.03
N GLN A 167 19.95 -16.76 10.15
CA GLN A 167 19.88 -17.37 11.48
C GLN A 167 18.45 -17.78 11.85
N PHE A 168 17.48 -16.93 11.55
CA PHE A 168 16.06 -17.25 11.81
C PHE A 168 15.56 -18.40 10.93
N LEU A 169 16.13 -18.61 9.76
CA LEU A 169 15.72 -19.63 8.79
C LEU A 169 16.42 -20.99 9.01
N GLU A 170 17.55 -21.03 9.72
CA GLU A 170 18.36 -22.26 9.93
C GLU A 170 17.61 -23.35 10.73
N ASP A 171 16.78 -22.95 11.71
CA ASP A 171 16.15 -23.88 12.65
C ASP A 171 14.78 -24.41 12.22
N GLY A 172 14.50 -24.52 10.94
CA GLY A 172 13.25 -25.11 10.48
C GLY A 172 12.72 -24.57 9.15
N ALA A 173 11.48 -24.91 8.80
CA ALA A 173 10.79 -24.47 7.59
C ALA A 173 9.81 -23.35 7.94
N PRO A 174 10.23 -22.07 7.94
CA PRO A 174 9.36 -20.96 8.31
C PRO A 174 8.34 -20.67 7.22
N LEU A 175 7.23 -20.09 7.64
CA LEU A 175 6.29 -19.43 6.76
C LEU A 175 6.75 -17.98 6.55
N ILE A 176 6.81 -17.53 5.32
CA ILE A 176 7.20 -16.15 4.99
C ILE A 176 6.00 -15.44 4.37
N HIS A 177 5.47 -14.43 5.06
CA HIS A 177 4.36 -13.60 4.58
C HIS A 177 4.89 -12.51 3.64
N VAL A 178 4.49 -12.54 2.38
CA VAL A 178 4.89 -11.57 1.35
C VAL A 178 3.66 -10.94 0.70
N ALA A 179 3.54 -9.62 0.76
CA ALA A 179 2.33 -8.90 0.39
C ALA A 179 2.27 -8.39 -1.07
N SER A 180 3.34 -8.57 -1.86
CA SER A 180 3.37 -8.11 -3.26
C SER A 180 4.38 -8.87 -4.11
N GLY A 181 4.21 -8.83 -5.44
CA GLY A 181 5.16 -9.42 -6.37
C GLY A 181 6.55 -8.75 -6.33
N GLU A 182 6.62 -7.44 -6.09
CA GLU A 182 7.89 -6.71 -5.93
C GLU A 182 8.65 -7.21 -4.69
N ALA A 183 7.93 -7.45 -3.59
CA ALA A 183 8.51 -8.00 -2.37
C ALA A 183 9.00 -9.45 -2.56
N VAL A 184 8.32 -10.27 -3.39
CA VAL A 184 8.81 -11.61 -3.77
C VAL A 184 10.13 -11.50 -4.52
N VAL A 185 10.25 -10.62 -5.51
CA VAL A 185 11.50 -10.40 -6.24
C VAL A 185 12.61 -10.01 -5.28
N ARG A 186 12.35 -8.98 -4.45
CA ARG A 186 13.34 -8.50 -3.48
C ARG A 186 13.78 -9.57 -2.49
N LEU A 187 12.85 -10.37 -1.97
CA LEU A 187 13.18 -11.49 -1.07
C LEU A 187 14.05 -12.53 -1.79
N THR A 188 13.70 -12.85 -3.03
CA THR A 188 14.43 -13.84 -3.85
C THR A 188 15.89 -13.41 -4.07
N ASP A 189 16.15 -12.11 -4.26
CA ASP A 189 17.50 -11.56 -4.41
C ASP A 189 18.35 -11.62 -3.11
N LEU A 190 17.67 -11.71 -1.96
CA LEU A 190 18.31 -11.68 -0.64
C LEU A 190 18.61 -13.06 -0.08
N VAL A 191 17.87 -14.10 -0.48
CA VAL A 191 17.96 -15.43 0.13
C VAL A 191 18.62 -16.45 -0.80
N SER A 192 19.24 -17.47 -0.21
CA SER A 192 19.83 -18.58 -0.97
C SER A 192 18.75 -19.48 -1.58
N THR A 193 19.13 -20.26 -2.61
CA THR A 193 18.25 -21.30 -3.19
C THR A 193 17.88 -22.40 -2.18
N ALA A 194 18.69 -22.64 -1.16
CA ALA A 194 18.38 -23.57 -0.08
C ALA A 194 17.18 -23.07 0.73
N VAL A 195 17.16 -21.79 1.10
CA VAL A 195 16.03 -21.13 1.78
C VAL A 195 14.75 -21.19 0.93
N GLN A 196 14.84 -20.93 -0.38
CA GLN A 196 13.68 -21.00 -1.30
C GLN A 196 13.04 -22.40 -1.34
N ARG A 197 13.83 -23.45 -1.16
CA ARG A 197 13.34 -24.84 -1.14
C ARG A 197 12.74 -25.26 0.19
N GLN A 198 13.25 -24.73 1.29
CA GLN A 198 12.86 -25.14 2.65
C GLN A 198 11.68 -24.33 3.20
N SER A 199 11.60 -23.06 2.85
CA SER A 199 10.57 -22.15 3.34
C SER A 199 9.30 -22.20 2.50
N SER A 200 8.17 -21.86 3.12
CA SER A 200 6.90 -21.67 2.43
C SER A 200 6.55 -20.18 2.33
N LEU A 201 6.22 -19.71 1.14
CA LEU A 201 5.70 -18.35 0.95
C LEU A 201 4.19 -18.34 1.11
N VAL A 202 3.65 -17.35 1.79
CA VAL A 202 2.24 -16.97 1.72
C VAL A 202 2.13 -15.66 0.95
N VAL A 203 1.41 -15.70 -0.17
CA VAL A 203 1.31 -14.59 -1.14
C VAL A 203 -0.15 -14.20 -1.39
N PRO A 204 -0.44 -12.95 -1.78
CA PRO A 204 -1.80 -12.39 -1.76
C PRO A 204 -2.69 -12.79 -2.95
N SER A 205 -2.20 -13.53 -3.94
CA SER A 205 -2.98 -13.89 -5.12
C SER A 205 -2.27 -14.91 -6.02
N GLY A 206 -3.04 -15.59 -6.88
CA GLY A 206 -2.52 -16.53 -7.87
C GLY A 206 -1.50 -15.92 -8.85
N ARG A 207 -1.65 -14.64 -9.22
CA ARG A 207 -0.66 -13.94 -10.03
C ARG A 207 0.71 -13.85 -9.34
N VAL A 208 0.72 -13.51 -8.05
CA VAL A 208 1.96 -13.43 -7.26
C VAL A 208 2.53 -14.83 -6.99
N ALA A 209 1.67 -15.83 -6.79
CA ALA A 209 2.09 -17.22 -6.64
C ALA A 209 2.77 -17.75 -7.92
N HIS A 210 2.19 -17.45 -9.09
CA HIS A 210 2.82 -17.80 -10.37
C HIS A 210 4.21 -17.15 -10.51
N GLN A 211 4.33 -15.87 -10.17
CA GLN A 211 5.61 -15.15 -10.18
C GLN A 211 6.62 -15.77 -9.21
N ALA A 212 6.21 -16.11 -7.99
CA ALA A 212 7.07 -16.73 -6.99
C ALA A 212 7.60 -18.08 -7.47
N ARG A 213 6.74 -18.94 -8.03
CA ARG A 213 7.13 -20.24 -8.59
C ARG A 213 8.12 -20.08 -9.76
N ALA A 214 7.92 -19.09 -10.62
CA ALA A 214 8.85 -18.77 -11.72
C ALA A 214 10.23 -18.30 -11.21
N LEU A 215 10.30 -17.73 -10.01
CA LEU A 215 11.53 -17.30 -9.34
C LEU A 215 12.20 -18.42 -8.49
N GLY A 216 11.68 -19.64 -8.54
CA GLY A 216 12.29 -20.81 -7.89
C GLY A 216 11.76 -21.16 -6.49
N TRP A 217 10.65 -20.54 -6.06
CA TRP A 217 9.97 -20.92 -4.83
C TRP A 217 9.11 -22.17 -5.04
N HIS A 218 9.36 -23.22 -4.25
CA HIS A 218 8.70 -24.51 -4.41
C HIS A 218 7.40 -24.64 -3.61
N ARG A 219 7.34 -24.00 -2.43
CA ARG A 219 6.20 -24.04 -1.52
C ARG A 219 5.55 -22.66 -1.49
N VAL A 220 4.45 -22.51 -2.18
CA VAL A 220 3.76 -21.21 -2.32
C VAL A 220 2.27 -21.42 -2.07
N GLU A 221 1.80 -20.82 -0.99
CA GLU A 221 0.41 -20.80 -0.55
C GLU A 221 -0.25 -19.48 -0.95
N GLU A 222 -1.47 -19.58 -1.44
CA GLU A 222 -2.24 -18.41 -1.88
C GLU A 222 -3.24 -18.00 -0.80
N ALA A 223 -3.16 -16.73 -0.42
CA ALA A 223 -4.12 -16.08 0.46
C ALA A 223 -5.11 -15.25 -0.36
N GLU A 224 -6.31 -15.03 0.17
CA GLU A 224 -7.33 -14.16 -0.45
C GLU A 224 -7.07 -12.68 -0.14
N GLY A 225 -5.85 -12.21 -0.46
CA GLY A 225 -5.41 -10.84 -0.27
C GLY A 225 -4.15 -10.71 0.58
N ALA A 226 -3.68 -9.45 0.75
CA ALA A 226 -2.44 -9.11 1.46
C ALA A 226 -2.66 -8.78 2.95
N GLY A 227 -3.87 -8.93 3.45
CA GLY A 227 -4.25 -8.58 4.83
C GLY A 227 -3.93 -9.67 5.85
N ASP A 228 -3.93 -9.28 7.13
CA ASP A 228 -3.62 -10.17 8.25
C ASP A 228 -4.61 -11.34 8.36
N ALA A 229 -5.91 -11.09 8.15
CA ALA A 229 -6.94 -12.12 8.19
C ALA A 229 -6.72 -13.21 7.14
N ALA A 230 -6.39 -12.82 5.90
CA ALA A 230 -6.11 -13.75 4.82
C ALA A 230 -4.84 -14.58 5.09
N PHE A 231 -3.81 -13.96 5.70
CA PHE A 231 -2.63 -14.70 6.13
C PHE A 231 -2.93 -15.72 7.23
N ILE A 232 -3.69 -15.32 8.26
CA ILE A 232 -4.05 -16.21 9.38
C ILE A 232 -4.84 -17.42 8.91
N GLU A 233 -5.74 -17.24 7.94
CA GLU A 233 -6.51 -18.34 7.35
C GLU A 233 -5.59 -19.40 6.71
N VAL A 234 -4.58 -18.95 5.94
CA VAL A 234 -3.57 -19.85 5.37
C VAL A 234 -2.72 -20.47 6.46
N PHE A 235 -2.24 -19.68 7.42
CA PHE A 235 -1.43 -20.13 8.54
C PHE A 235 -2.12 -21.28 9.31
N SER A 236 -3.43 -21.15 9.58
CA SER A 236 -4.22 -22.16 10.29
C SER A 236 -4.38 -23.47 9.50
N ARG A 237 -4.33 -23.40 8.15
CA ARG A 237 -4.39 -24.60 7.28
C ARG A 237 -3.05 -25.32 7.16
N CYS A 238 -1.95 -24.61 7.40
CA CYS A 238 -0.59 -25.19 7.41
C CYS A 238 -0.24 -25.86 8.75
N GLU A 239 -1.23 -26.12 9.60
CA GLU A 239 -1.13 -26.91 10.82
C GLU A 239 -1.22 -28.42 10.54
#